data_6b403be1bca48c4c02f0798a67b64d9e
#
_entry.id   6b403be1bca48c4c02f0798a67b64d9e
#
_cell.length_a   1.000
_cell.length_b   1.000
_cell.length_c   1.000
_cell.angle_alpha   90.00
_cell.angle_beta   90.00
_cell.angle_gamma   90.00
#
_symmetry.space_group_name_H-M   'P 1'
#
loop_
_entity.id
_entity.type
_entity.pdbx_description
1 polymer ?
#
loop_
_entity_poly.entity_id
_entity_poly.type
_entity_poly.pdbx_seq_one_letter_code
_entity_poly.pdbx_strand_id
1 'polypeptide(L)'
;MKKSSIIACALCWLAMEAAAEPPLFVGVLEDVEAVNLSPAMSSIHVRVAFQKDGTDWIPMKGTFGTPEALLHANSYFPSTVNWTVVFSGKNLGTIASQNSGPPKGYGDVGTQTITTKPTEIPQIKIGASDFFYGDSKVHTRPLLLVSALNFKDPDAWKPTTLSVAEKTLAVKEFRKMFPKMEQCEEPEEEPIYMVPYVNDEILFLKAYRSKSGEVLYGQRLDGRRSKCGFFDDKTFFDYWFVLGANQRIRLLDSQMTPMDAADLDNTGKSAWVFHTSRGEDWDGYELFYDDFSKRATFQWAYH
;
A
#
# COMPACT_ATOMS: atom_id res chain seq x y z
N MET A 1 -51.14 37.57 -52.93
CA MET A 1 -51.22 36.86 -51.60
C MET A 1 -50.15 35.82 -51.57
N LYS A 2 -49.02 36.05 -50.86
CA LYS A 2 -47.94 35.06 -50.67
C LYS A 2 -48.07 34.47 -49.29
N LYS A 3 -48.25 33.17 -49.22
CA LYS A 3 -48.27 32.42 -47.95
C LYS A 3 -46.84 32.04 -47.62
N SER A 4 -46.32 32.57 -46.51
CA SER A 4 -45.02 32.16 -45.92
C SER A 4 -45.28 30.98 -44.99
N SER A 5 -44.67 29.83 -45.30
CA SER A 5 -44.62 28.66 -44.42
C SER A 5 -43.44 28.76 -43.47
N ILE A 6 -43.72 28.85 -42.19
CA ILE A 6 -42.71 28.80 -41.14
C ILE A 6 -42.45 27.32 -40.83
N ILE A 7 -41.26 26.85 -41.18
CA ILE A 7 -40.78 25.51 -40.75
C ILE A 7 -40.15 25.68 -39.37
N ALA A 8 -40.82 25.18 -38.32
CA ALA A 8 -40.28 25.07 -36.97
C ALA A 8 -39.34 23.84 -36.90
N CYS A 9 -38.03 24.10 -36.93
CA CYS A 9 -37.05 23.07 -36.58
C CYS A 9 -37.05 22.84 -35.08
N ALA A 10 -37.71 21.76 -34.65
CA ALA A 10 -37.60 21.27 -33.29
C ALA A 10 -36.22 20.58 -33.13
N LEU A 11 -35.27 21.30 -32.58
CA LEU A 11 -34.00 20.71 -32.09
C LEU A 11 -34.29 19.87 -30.86
N CYS A 12 -34.44 18.56 -31.05
CA CYS A 12 -34.37 17.59 -29.95
C CYS A 12 -32.94 17.58 -29.40
N TRP A 13 -32.73 18.28 -28.30
CA TRP A 13 -31.56 18.07 -27.46
C TRP A 13 -31.72 16.70 -26.80
N LEU A 14 -31.11 15.67 -27.36
CA LEU A 14 -30.82 14.44 -26.67
C LEU A 14 -29.76 14.79 -25.61
N ALA A 15 -30.21 15.04 -24.39
CA ALA A 15 -29.34 14.99 -23.24
C ALA A 15 -28.84 13.52 -23.14
N MET A 16 -27.66 13.24 -23.67
CA MET A 16 -26.92 12.04 -23.27
C MET A 16 -26.60 12.24 -21.80
N GLU A 17 -27.36 11.61 -20.93
CA GLU A 17 -26.89 11.39 -19.56
C GLU A 17 -25.57 10.63 -19.69
N ALA A 18 -24.46 11.34 -19.44
CA ALA A 18 -23.14 10.69 -19.31
C ALA A 18 -23.29 9.69 -18.17
N ALA A 19 -23.31 8.41 -18.51
CA ALA A 19 -23.27 7.36 -17.48
C ALA A 19 -22.07 7.67 -16.59
N ALA A 20 -22.32 7.87 -15.29
CA ALA A 20 -21.28 8.11 -14.34
C ALA A 20 -20.25 6.95 -14.44
N GLU A 21 -18.99 7.28 -14.57
CA GLU A 21 -17.95 6.24 -14.57
C GLU A 21 -18.06 5.44 -13.29
N PRO A 22 -17.90 4.10 -13.37
CA PRO A 22 -17.94 3.27 -12.17
C PRO A 22 -16.85 3.72 -11.20
N PRO A 23 -17.12 3.71 -9.90
CA PRO A 23 -16.13 4.12 -8.91
C PRO A 23 -14.90 3.22 -9.00
N LEU A 24 -13.71 3.84 -8.95
CA LEU A 24 -12.45 3.13 -8.92
C LEU A 24 -12.11 2.74 -7.47
N PHE A 25 -11.65 1.50 -7.32
CA PHE A 25 -11.20 0.95 -6.04
C PHE A 25 -9.77 0.44 -6.14
N VAL A 26 -9.07 0.49 -5.01
CA VAL A 26 -7.79 -0.17 -4.78
C VAL A 26 -7.99 -1.18 -3.66
N GLY A 27 -7.47 -2.37 -3.87
CA GLY A 27 -7.51 -3.45 -2.90
C GLY A 27 -6.21 -4.23 -2.88
N VAL A 28 -6.18 -5.22 -2.01
CA VAL A 28 -5.06 -6.15 -1.86
C VAL A 28 -5.58 -7.57 -1.89
N LEU A 29 -4.94 -8.41 -2.69
CA LEU A 29 -5.11 -9.85 -2.66
C LEU A 29 -4.24 -10.40 -1.55
N GLU A 30 -4.86 -10.87 -0.48
CA GLU A 30 -4.20 -11.40 0.72
C GLU A 30 -4.33 -12.91 0.78
N ASP A 31 -3.25 -13.56 1.23
CA ASP A 31 -3.26 -14.97 1.60
C ASP A 31 -2.99 -15.03 3.12
N VAL A 32 -4.03 -15.19 3.89
CA VAL A 32 -3.91 -15.29 5.35
C VAL A 32 -3.93 -16.77 5.72
N GLU A 33 -2.76 -17.33 6.01
CA GLU A 33 -2.71 -18.58 6.77
C GLU A 33 -3.20 -18.30 8.20
N ALA A 34 -4.28 -18.93 8.59
CA ALA A 34 -4.69 -18.95 9.98
C ALA A 34 -3.61 -19.69 10.79
N VAL A 35 -2.91 -18.96 11.62
CA VAL A 35 -1.71 -19.42 12.40
C VAL A 35 -1.97 -20.67 13.26
N ASN A 36 -3.21 -21.09 13.45
CA ASN A 36 -3.59 -22.23 14.30
C ASN A 36 -4.62 -23.19 13.66
N LEU A 37 -4.91 -23.05 12.37
CA LEU A 37 -5.91 -23.88 11.71
C LEU A 37 -5.23 -24.75 10.65
N SER A 38 -5.81 -25.92 10.41
CA SER A 38 -5.36 -26.90 9.42
C SER A 38 -4.97 -26.23 8.08
N PRO A 39 -3.95 -26.72 7.34
CA PRO A 39 -3.54 -26.21 6.02
C PRO A 39 -4.67 -26.09 4.97
N ALA A 40 -5.83 -26.71 5.23
CA ALA A 40 -7.03 -26.60 4.41
C ALA A 40 -7.80 -25.29 4.56
N MET A 41 -7.36 -24.36 5.40
CA MET A 41 -8.05 -23.10 5.70
C MET A 41 -7.25 -21.84 5.34
N SER A 42 -6.24 -21.92 4.48
CA SER A 42 -5.68 -20.71 3.87
C SER A 42 -6.76 -20.06 3.01
N SER A 43 -7.26 -18.92 3.42
CA SER A 43 -8.30 -18.21 2.68
C SER A 43 -7.70 -17.04 1.95
N ILE A 44 -7.41 -17.23 0.67
CA ILE A 44 -7.12 -16.10 -0.21
C ILE A 44 -8.37 -15.24 -0.30
N HIS A 45 -8.25 -13.96 0.01
CA HIS A 45 -9.34 -13.00 -0.06
C HIS A 45 -8.87 -11.65 -0.62
N VAL A 46 -9.82 -10.83 -0.96
CA VAL A 46 -9.56 -9.43 -1.34
C VAL A 46 -9.87 -8.54 -0.16
N ARG A 47 -8.96 -7.62 0.18
CA ARG A 47 -9.27 -6.50 1.06
C ARG A 47 -9.40 -5.23 0.24
N VAL A 48 -10.58 -4.61 0.26
CA VAL A 48 -10.83 -3.33 -0.40
C VAL A 48 -10.37 -2.22 0.54
N ALA A 49 -9.41 -1.40 0.11
CA ALA A 49 -8.78 -0.43 0.99
C ALA A 49 -9.11 1.03 0.66
N PHE A 50 -9.15 1.38 -0.62
CA PHE A 50 -9.33 2.77 -1.04
C PHE A 50 -10.34 2.89 -2.17
N GLN A 51 -11.00 4.06 -2.23
CA GLN A 51 -11.91 4.46 -3.31
C GLN A 51 -11.45 5.80 -3.88
N LYS A 52 -11.57 5.98 -5.19
CA LYS A 52 -11.35 7.28 -5.85
C LYS A 52 -12.56 8.17 -5.62
N ASP A 53 -12.31 9.42 -5.18
CA ASP A 53 -13.31 10.48 -5.08
C ASP A 53 -12.74 11.76 -5.70
N GLY A 54 -13.23 12.11 -6.87
CA GLY A 54 -12.66 13.19 -7.66
C GLY A 54 -11.18 12.99 -7.96
N THR A 55 -10.32 13.89 -7.49
CA THR A 55 -8.86 13.81 -7.64
C THR A 55 -8.18 13.03 -6.53
N ASP A 56 -8.88 12.71 -5.45
CA ASP A 56 -8.30 12.13 -4.25
C ASP A 56 -8.64 10.65 -4.08
N TRP A 57 -7.76 9.94 -3.42
CA TRP A 57 -8.02 8.61 -2.91
C TRP A 57 -8.43 8.72 -1.45
N ILE A 58 -9.60 8.17 -1.12
CA ILE A 58 -10.12 8.13 0.24
C ILE A 58 -10.08 6.70 0.78
N PRO A 59 -9.72 6.50 2.07
CA PRO A 59 -9.78 5.17 2.65
C PRO A 59 -11.24 4.72 2.76
N MET A 60 -11.46 3.44 2.54
CA MET A 60 -12.72 2.81 2.92
C MET A 60 -12.89 2.90 4.44
N LYS A 61 -14.13 2.90 4.91
CA LYS A 61 -14.36 2.99 6.36
C LYS A 61 -13.92 1.70 7.04
N GLY A 62 -12.81 1.79 7.79
CA GLY A 62 -12.46 0.80 8.78
C GLY A 62 -13.36 0.92 10.02
N THR A 63 -13.33 -0.07 10.89
CA THR A 63 -14.02 0.02 12.18
C THR A 63 -13.03 0.21 13.29
N PHE A 64 -13.35 1.14 14.17
CA PHE A 64 -12.63 1.37 15.40
C PHE A 64 -13.59 1.14 16.58
N GLY A 65 -13.32 0.10 17.33
CA GLY A 65 -13.60 0.08 18.75
C GLY A 65 -14.94 -0.42 19.27
N THR A 66 -16.01 -0.69 18.50
CA THR A 66 -17.22 -1.26 19.09
C THR A 66 -17.80 -2.43 18.28
N PRO A 67 -18.37 -3.46 18.94
CA PRO A 67 -19.03 -4.58 18.26
C PRO A 67 -20.15 -4.13 17.31
N GLU A 68 -20.91 -3.09 17.66
CA GLU A 68 -21.96 -2.54 16.83
C GLU A 68 -21.41 -1.92 15.54
N ALA A 69 -20.29 -1.20 15.62
CA ALA A 69 -19.62 -0.65 14.45
C ALA A 69 -19.14 -1.76 13.51
N LEU A 70 -18.66 -2.87 14.07
CA LEU A 70 -18.24 -4.05 13.31
C LEU A 70 -19.39 -4.66 12.50
N LEU A 71 -20.58 -4.78 13.05
CA LEU A 71 -21.73 -5.35 12.35
C LEU A 71 -22.11 -4.61 11.06
N HIS A 72 -21.80 -3.33 11.00
CA HIS A 72 -22.11 -2.48 9.84
C HIS A 72 -20.89 -2.14 8.97
N ALA A 73 -19.70 -2.57 9.36
CA ALA A 73 -18.46 -2.19 8.69
C ALA A 73 -18.51 -2.47 7.18
N ASN A 74 -18.84 -3.70 6.82
CA ASN A 74 -18.83 -4.10 5.41
C ASN A 74 -20.00 -3.54 4.58
N SER A 75 -20.99 -2.86 5.19
CA SER A 75 -22.06 -2.20 4.44
C SER A 75 -21.58 -1.01 3.60
N TYR A 76 -20.41 -0.45 3.91
CA TYR A 76 -19.81 0.65 3.16
C TYR A 76 -18.96 0.20 1.97
N PHE A 77 -18.72 -1.11 1.85
CA PHE A 77 -17.91 -1.68 0.78
C PHE A 77 -18.77 -2.08 -0.42
N PRO A 78 -18.22 -2.04 -1.65
CA PRO A 78 -18.97 -2.43 -2.84
C PRO A 78 -19.45 -3.88 -2.74
N SER A 79 -20.63 -4.16 -3.31
CA SER A 79 -21.21 -5.52 -3.29
C SER A 79 -20.40 -6.51 -4.12
N THR A 80 -19.87 -6.06 -5.27
CA THR A 80 -19.03 -6.85 -6.17
C THR A 80 -18.00 -5.94 -6.82
N VAL A 81 -16.81 -6.47 -7.06
CA VAL A 81 -15.76 -5.76 -7.82
C VAL A 81 -15.05 -6.73 -8.76
N ASN A 82 -14.79 -6.25 -9.99
CA ASN A 82 -13.85 -6.90 -10.92
C ASN A 82 -12.49 -6.21 -10.77
N TRP A 83 -11.47 -7.01 -10.58
CA TRP A 83 -10.12 -6.55 -10.30
C TRP A 83 -9.14 -6.93 -11.39
N THR A 84 -8.24 -6.03 -11.72
CA THR A 84 -6.98 -6.35 -12.37
C THR A 84 -5.95 -6.60 -11.27
N VAL A 85 -5.33 -7.77 -11.27
CA VAL A 85 -4.22 -8.11 -10.37
C VAL A 85 -2.95 -7.58 -10.97
N VAL A 86 -2.22 -6.75 -10.23
CA VAL A 86 -1.01 -6.09 -10.74
C VAL A 86 0.21 -6.43 -9.90
N PHE A 87 1.38 -6.50 -10.58
CA PHE A 87 2.66 -6.65 -9.95
C PHE A 87 3.78 -6.09 -10.83
N SER A 88 4.61 -5.22 -10.24
CA SER A 88 5.73 -4.54 -10.94
C SER A 88 5.30 -3.89 -12.26
N GLY A 89 4.17 -3.17 -12.22
CA GLY A 89 3.60 -2.47 -13.37
C GLY A 89 2.99 -3.36 -14.44
N LYS A 90 2.77 -4.66 -14.17
CA LYS A 90 2.20 -5.62 -15.11
C LYS A 90 0.83 -6.12 -14.65
N ASN A 91 -0.07 -6.30 -15.60
CA ASN A 91 -1.31 -7.04 -15.40
C ASN A 91 -1.00 -8.55 -15.36
N LEU A 92 -1.29 -9.22 -14.25
CA LEU A 92 -1.13 -10.66 -14.06
C LEU A 92 -2.39 -11.46 -14.40
N GLY A 93 -3.52 -10.80 -14.54
CA GLY A 93 -4.82 -11.42 -14.77
C GLY A 93 -5.94 -10.65 -14.07
N THR A 94 -7.15 -11.20 -14.13
CA THR A 94 -8.32 -10.60 -13.52
C THR A 94 -8.99 -11.56 -12.55
N ILE A 95 -9.54 -11.01 -11.47
CA ILE A 95 -10.37 -11.76 -10.52
C ILE A 95 -11.63 -10.97 -10.21
N ALA A 96 -12.64 -11.66 -9.70
CA ALA A 96 -13.85 -11.03 -9.20
C ALA A 96 -14.04 -11.36 -7.72
N SER A 97 -14.57 -10.41 -6.97
CA SER A 97 -14.88 -10.58 -5.56
C SER A 97 -16.28 -10.07 -5.23
N GLN A 98 -16.84 -10.57 -4.14
CA GLN A 98 -18.10 -10.12 -3.60
C GLN A 98 -18.03 -9.90 -2.09
N ASN A 99 -18.79 -8.94 -1.60
CA ASN A 99 -18.93 -8.66 -0.19
C ASN A 99 -19.58 -9.86 0.52
N SER A 100 -18.90 -10.34 1.57
CA SER A 100 -19.33 -11.52 2.34
C SER A 100 -20.35 -11.21 3.44
N GLY A 101 -20.81 -9.95 3.53
CA GLY A 101 -21.66 -9.49 4.61
C GLY A 101 -20.87 -9.01 5.83
N PRO A 102 -21.48 -9.01 7.03
CA PRO A 102 -20.80 -8.54 8.24
C PRO A 102 -19.51 -9.31 8.50
N PRO A 103 -18.41 -8.62 8.88
CA PRO A 103 -17.17 -9.26 9.23
C PRO A 103 -17.34 -10.11 10.50
N LYS A 104 -16.62 -11.21 10.59
CA LYS A 104 -16.65 -12.11 11.76
C LYS A 104 -15.74 -11.60 12.89
N GLY A 105 -14.78 -10.78 12.56
CA GLY A 105 -13.83 -10.17 13.49
C GLY A 105 -13.26 -8.87 12.94
N TYR A 106 -12.53 -8.13 13.76
CA TYR A 106 -11.92 -6.86 13.33
C TYR A 106 -10.93 -7.03 12.18
N GLY A 107 -10.21 -8.15 12.15
CA GLY A 107 -9.29 -8.50 11.06
C GLY A 107 -9.99 -8.73 9.70
N ASP A 108 -11.30 -8.96 9.68
CA ASP A 108 -12.06 -9.23 8.46
C ASP A 108 -12.66 -7.96 7.82
N VAL A 109 -12.40 -6.78 8.39
CA VAL A 109 -12.94 -5.52 7.86
C VAL A 109 -12.41 -5.27 6.45
N GLY A 110 -13.33 -5.01 5.52
CA GLY A 110 -13.03 -4.77 4.11
C GLY A 110 -12.74 -6.02 3.30
N THR A 111 -12.77 -7.20 3.91
CA THR A 111 -12.54 -8.44 3.17
C THR A 111 -13.74 -8.84 2.31
N GLN A 112 -13.43 -9.38 1.13
CA GLN A 112 -14.39 -9.92 0.18
C GLN A 112 -13.99 -11.33 -0.26
N THR A 113 -14.99 -12.17 -0.46
CA THR A 113 -14.79 -13.52 -0.99
C THR A 113 -14.51 -13.46 -2.50
N ILE A 114 -13.48 -14.16 -2.95
CA ILE A 114 -13.16 -14.28 -4.37
C ILE A 114 -14.15 -15.25 -5.01
N THR A 115 -14.74 -14.84 -6.13
CA THR A 115 -15.67 -15.66 -6.93
C THR A 115 -15.01 -16.31 -8.14
N THR A 116 -13.80 -15.87 -8.48
CA THR A 116 -12.95 -16.51 -9.51
C THR A 116 -12.48 -17.89 -9.03
N LYS A 117 -12.36 -18.84 -9.94
CA LYS A 117 -11.88 -20.20 -9.60
C LYS A 117 -10.47 -20.15 -9.01
N PRO A 118 -10.17 -20.92 -7.95
CA PRO A 118 -8.87 -20.88 -7.27
C PRO A 118 -7.66 -21.09 -8.21
N THR A 119 -7.80 -21.91 -9.25
CA THR A 119 -6.73 -22.16 -10.24
C THR A 119 -6.45 -21.00 -11.18
N GLU A 120 -7.33 -20.01 -11.22
CA GLU A 120 -7.21 -18.82 -12.07
C GLU A 120 -6.73 -17.60 -11.30
N ILE A 121 -6.57 -17.72 -9.96
CA ILE A 121 -6.10 -16.63 -9.10
C ILE A 121 -4.58 -16.47 -9.25
N PRO A 122 -4.08 -15.32 -9.73
CA PRO A 122 -2.65 -15.07 -9.80
C PRO A 122 -2.01 -15.11 -8.42
N GLN A 123 -0.86 -15.77 -8.31
CA GLN A 123 -0.07 -15.86 -7.09
C GLN A 123 1.40 -15.68 -7.40
N ILE A 124 2.13 -15.03 -6.48
CA ILE A 124 3.58 -14.92 -6.52
C ILE A 124 4.13 -15.47 -5.21
N LYS A 125 4.97 -16.49 -5.29
CA LYS A 125 5.63 -17.08 -4.12
C LYS A 125 6.57 -16.06 -3.48
N ILE A 126 6.60 -16.05 -2.15
CA ILE A 126 7.56 -15.26 -1.39
C ILE A 126 8.95 -15.85 -1.63
N GLY A 127 9.87 -15.02 -2.08
CA GLY A 127 11.29 -15.35 -2.16
C GLY A 127 11.98 -15.14 -0.81
N ALA A 128 13.14 -15.78 -0.60
CA ALA A 128 13.93 -15.65 0.63
C ALA A 128 14.35 -14.20 0.96
N SER A 129 14.27 -13.28 -0.01
CA SER A 129 14.58 -11.85 0.15
C SER A 129 13.34 -10.96 0.28
N ASP A 130 12.13 -11.54 0.29
CA ASP A 130 10.91 -10.76 0.49
C ASP A 130 10.71 -10.44 1.98
N PHE A 131 10.40 -9.16 2.27
CA PHE A 131 10.19 -8.69 3.64
C PHE A 131 8.77 -8.96 4.15
N PHE A 132 7.90 -9.55 3.33
CA PHE A 132 6.55 -9.81 3.76
C PHE A 132 6.52 -10.95 4.77
N TYR A 133 6.08 -10.64 5.97
CA TYR A 133 5.76 -11.58 7.04
C TYR A 133 6.90 -12.49 7.55
N GLY A 134 8.11 -11.99 7.65
CA GLY A 134 9.21 -12.57 8.43
C GLY A 134 9.21 -14.10 8.60
N ASP A 135 8.96 -14.58 9.81
CA ASP A 135 8.87 -15.99 10.18
C ASP A 135 7.47 -16.62 9.95
N SER A 136 6.55 -15.89 9.33
CA SER A 136 5.21 -16.40 9.06
C SER A 136 5.23 -17.48 7.98
N LYS A 137 4.25 -18.39 8.05
CA LYS A 137 4.06 -19.47 7.08
C LYS A 137 3.38 -19.02 5.77
N VAL A 138 3.35 -17.71 5.51
CA VAL A 138 2.77 -17.17 4.28
C VAL A 138 3.64 -17.57 3.11
N HIS A 139 3.06 -18.30 2.15
CA HIS A 139 3.78 -18.82 1.00
C HIS A 139 3.72 -17.93 -0.23
N THR A 140 2.78 -16.97 -0.24
CA THR A 140 2.56 -16.03 -1.34
C THR A 140 2.59 -14.59 -0.83
N ARG A 141 3.12 -13.69 -1.65
CA ARG A 141 3.11 -12.27 -1.29
C ARG A 141 1.74 -11.67 -1.60
N PRO A 142 1.30 -10.67 -0.82
CA PRO A 142 0.12 -9.90 -1.18
C PRO A 142 0.33 -9.18 -2.50
N LEU A 143 -0.74 -9.10 -3.33
CA LEU A 143 -0.72 -8.46 -4.64
C LEU A 143 -1.67 -7.28 -4.66
N LEU A 144 -1.26 -6.22 -5.37
CA LEU A 144 -2.07 -5.04 -5.55
C LEU A 144 -3.21 -5.31 -6.54
N LEU A 145 -4.39 -4.79 -6.22
CA LEU A 145 -5.61 -4.90 -7.02
C LEU A 145 -6.10 -3.51 -7.43
N VAL A 146 -6.44 -3.35 -8.69
CA VAL A 146 -7.08 -2.15 -9.20
C VAL A 146 -8.37 -2.50 -9.93
N SER A 147 -9.43 -1.73 -9.74
CA SER A 147 -10.70 -1.97 -10.44
C SER A 147 -10.75 -1.34 -11.84
N ALA A 148 -9.65 -0.70 -12.28
CA ALA A 148 -9.55 -0.12 -13.62
C ALA A 148 -9.52 -1.21 -14.70
N LEU A 149 -10.40 -1.08 -15.71
CA LEU A 149 -10.58 -2.10 -16.76
C LEU A 149 -9.38 -2.19 -17.72
N ASN A 150 -8.66 -1.09 -17.95
CA ASN A 150 -7.58 -0.99 -18.94
C ASN A 150 -6.27 -0.56 -18.25
N PHE A 151 -5.81 -1.39 -17.31
CA PHE A 151 -4.61 -1.10 -16.56
C PHE A 151 -3.39 -0.93 -17.47
N LYS A 152 -2.70 0.20 -17.33
CA LYS A 152 -1.39 0.50 -17.93
C LYS A 152 -0.58 1.27 -16.90
N ASP A 153 0.69 0.93 -16.76
CA ASP A 153 1.61 1.66 -15.90
C ASP A 153 2.81 2.15 -16.72
N PRO A 154 2.72 3.35 -17.32
CA PRO A 154 3.77 3.88 -18.16
C PRO A 154 5.03 4.28 -17.39
N ASP A 155 4.92 4.55 -16.10
CA ASP A 155 6.04 4.92 -15.20
C ASP A 155 6.39 3.80 -14.19
N ALA A 156 6.21 2.55 -14.62
CA ALA A 156 6.42 1.38 -13.78
C ALA A 156 7.77 1.41 -13.03
N TRP A 157 7.70 1.24 -11.73
CA TRP A 157 8.85 1.18 -10.83
C TRP A 157 9.55 -0.17 -10.91
N LYS A 158 10.89 -0.13 -10.84
CA LYS A 158 11.71 -1.34 -10.91
C LYS A 158 12.70 -1.41 -9.76
N PRO A 159 12.98 -2.59 -9.21
CA PRO A 159 14.06 -2.78 -8.27
C PRO A 159 15.36 -2.19 -8.81
N THR A 160 16.11 -1.49 -7.95
CA THR A 160 17.37 -0.83 -8.29
C THR A 160 18.33 -0.85 -7.11
N THR A 161 19.53 -0.35 -7.34
CA THR A 161 20.50 -0.01 -6.30
C THR A 161 20.83 1.47 -6.40
N LEU A 162 21.03 2.14 -5.25
CA LEU A 162 21.48 3.53 -5.24
C LEU A 162 22.93 3.61 -5.73
N SER A 163 23.21 4.60 -6.55
CA SER A 163 24.58 4.98 -6.92
C SER A 163 25.34 5.52 -5.70
N VAL A 164 26.67 5.65 -5.81
CA VAL A 164 27.49 6.21 -4.74
C VAL A 164 27.08 7.63 -4.37
N ALA A 165 26.74 8.47 -5.35
CA ALA A 165 26.27 9.83 -5.10
C ALA A 165 24.93 9.86 -4.37
N GLU A 166 23.97 9.03 -4.77
CA GLU A 166 22.67 8.91 -4.12
C GLU A 166 22.81 8.39 -2.68
N LYS A 167 23.66 7.39 -2.44
CA LYS A 167 23.96 6.90 -1.08
C LYS A 167 24.56 7.99 -0.21
N THR A 168 25.47 8.79 -0.75
CA THR A 168 26.06 9.91 0.00
C THR A 168 25.03 10.93 0.41
N LEU A 169 24.12 11.29 -0.49
CA LEU A 169 22.99 12.18 -0.16
C LEU A 169 22.07 11.56 0.88
N ALA A 170 21.71 10.29 0.71
CA ALA A 170 20.81 9.57 1.61
C ALA A 170 21.39 9.47 3.04
N VAL A 171 22.68 9.14 3.18
CA VAL A 171 23.39 9.13 4.47
C VAL A 171 23.37 10.51 5.12
N LYS A 172 23.63 11.57 4.35
CA LYS A 172 23.60 12.94 4.86
C LYS A 172 22.23 13.32 5.41
N GLU A 173 21.14 13.00 4.69
CA GLU A 173 19.79 13.31 5.14
C GLU A 173 19.38 12.46 6.35
N PHE A 174 19.74 11.17 6.36
CA PHE A 174 19.47 10.28 7.49
C PHE A 174 20.14 10.78 8.78
N ARG A 175 21.41 11.23 8.70
CA ARG A 175 22.14 11.78 9.85
C ARG A 175 21.57 13.09 10.40
N LYS A 176 20.87 13.88 9.59
CA LYS A 176 20.17 15.07 10.10
C LYS A 176 19.00 14.69 11.02
N MET A 177 18.33 13.58 10.72
CA MET A 177 17.22 13.07 11.53
C MET A 177 17.73 12.33 12.77
N PHE A 178 18.75 11.50 12.58
CA PHE A 178 19.34 10.64 13.61
C PHE A 178 20.83 10.93 13.74
N PRO A 179 21.25 12.02 14.44
CA PRO A 179 22.66 12.36 14.58
C PRO A 179 23.42 11.41 15.50
N LYS A 180 22.72 10.68 16.35
CA LYS A 180 23.23 9.68 17.29
C LYS A 180 22.28 8.50 17.34
N MET A 181 22.78 7.36 17.82
CA MET A 181 21.98 6.16 18.09
C MET A 181 21.84 5.94 19.59
N GLU A 182 20.78 5.29 19.98
CA GLU A 182 20.59 4.82 21.35
C GLU A 182 21.48 3.61 21.63
N GLN A 183 22.02 3.53 22.82
CA GLN A 183 22.79 2.39 23.31
C GLN A 183 22.41 2.14 24.77
N CYS A 184 22.12 0.89 25.10
CA CYS A 184 21.76 0.43 26.44
C CYS A 184 22.90 -0.45 27.00
N GLU A 185 23.03 -0.55 28.31
CA GLU A 185 23.97 -1.50 28.93
C GLU A 185 23.42 -2.93 28.85
N GLU A 186 22.14 -3.09 29.14
CA GLU A 186 21.39 -4.34 29.02
C GLU A 186 20.09 -4.07 28.26
N PRO A 187 19.47 -5.10 27.65
CA PRO A 187 18.18 -4.96 26.98
C PRO A 187 17.11 -4.47 27.96
N GLU A 188 16.34 -3.47 27.50
CA GLU A 188 15.19 -2.90 28.24
C GLU A 188 15.53 -2.19 29.57
N GLU A 189 16.81 -1.94 29.85
CA GLU A 189 17.26 -1.25 31.06
C GLU A 189 17.72 0.18 30.77
N GLU A 190 17.42 1.09 31.71
CA GLU A 190 18.05 2.42 31.78
C GLU A 190 19.41 2.34 32.50
N PRO A 191 20.37 3.20 32.19
CA PRO A 191 20.25 4.39 31.38
C PRO A 191 20.45 4.15 29.88
N ILE A 192 19.72 4.91 29.05
CA ILE A 192 19.89 4.97 27.60
C ILE A 192 20.92 6.05 27.25
N TYR A 193 21.95 5.69 26.53
CA TYR A 193 23.01 6.60 26.08
C TYR A 193 22.85 6.94 24.61
N MET A 194 23.02 8.24 24.26
CA MET A 194 23.06 8.68 22.86
C MET A 194 24.51 8.70 22.36
N VAL A 195 24.89 7.72 21.54
CA VAL A 195 26.28 7.55 21.07
C VAL A 195 26.42 7.83 19.57
N PRO A 196 27.61 8.28 19.12
CA PRO A 196 27.90 8.40 17.70
C PRO A 196 27.90 7.03 17.01
N TYR A 197 27.53 7.02 15.73
CA TYR A 197 27.62 5.85 14.86
C TYR A 197 28.37 6.17 13.56
N VAL A 198 28.87 5.14 12.87
CA VAL A 198 29.59 5.28 11.60
C VAL A 198 28.64 5.04 10.41
N ASN A 199 29.07 5.42 9.20
CA ASN A 199 28.21 5.29 8.02
C ASN A 199 27.88 3.83 7.68
N ASP A 200 28.76 2.89 8.00
CA ASP A 200 28.55 1.47 7.73
C ASP A 200 27.45 0.85 8.63
N GLU A 201 27.03 1.57 9.69
CA GLU A 201 25.90 1.19 10.53
C GLU A 201 24.56 1.69 9.95
N ILE A 202 24.58 2.46 8.85
CA ILE A 202 23.37 2.81 8.12
C ILE A 202 23.13 1.74 7.05
N LEU A 203 22.14 0.90 7.28
CA LEU A 203 21.77 -0.14 6.35
C LEU A 203 20.82 0.42 5.29
N PHE A 204 21.12 0.12 4.04
CA PHE A 204 20.22 0.36 2.93
C PHE A 204 19.38 -0.89 2.70
N LEU A 205 18.08 -0.72 2.71
CA LEU A 205 17.11 -1.76 2.44
C LEU A 205 16.88 -1.89 0.93
N LYS A 206 15.66 -2.19 0.50
CA LYS A 206 15.29 -2.21 -0.91
C LYS A 206 15.24 -0.79 -1.49
N ALA A 207 15.50 -0.70 -2.78
CA ALA A 207 15.29 0.51 -3.54
C ALA A 207 14.58 0.20 -4.86
N TYR A 208 13.78 1.17 -5.31
CA TYR A 208 13.01 1.09 -6.56
C TYR A 208 13.18 2.41 -7.31
N ARG A 209 13.23 2.32 -8.64
CA ARG A 209 13.36 3.51 -9.50
C ARG A 209 12.22 3.55 -10.49
N SER A 210 11.56 4.71 -10.60
CA SER A 210 10.58 4.98 -11.64
C SER A 210 11.27 5.22 -13.00
N LYS A 211 10.50 5.15 -14.06
CA LYS A 211 11.00 5.49 -15.39
C LYS A 211 11.31 6.99 -15.50
N SER A 212 10.61 7.84 -14.76
CA SER A 212 10.86 9.29 -14.65
C SER A 212 12.11 9.63 -13.84
N GLY A 213 12.72 8.64 -13.15
CA GLY A 213 14.01 8.78 -12.46
C GLY A 213 13.92 9.02 -10.96
N GLU A 214 12.74 9.01 -10.37
CA GLU A 214 12.58 9.06 -8.92
C GLU A 214 13.02 7.75 -8.28
N VAL A 215 13.49 7.80 -7.04
CA VAL A 215 13.95 6.62 -6.30
C VAL A 215 13.26 6.53 -4.95
N LEU A 216 12.50 5.48 -4.74
CA LEU A 216 12.04 5.06 -3.41
C LEU A 216 13.11 4.15 -2.80
N TYR A 217 13.51 4.40 -1.55
CA TYR A 217 14.49 3.56 -0.87
C TYR A 217 14.24 3.53 0.64
N GLY A 218 14.63 2.43 1.26
CA GLY A 218 14.56 2.25 2.71
C GLY A 218 15.93 2.35 3.37
N GLN A 219 15.97 2.90 4.59
CA GLN A 219 17.14 2.94 5.46
C GLN A 219 16.77 2.65 6.91
N ARG A 220 17.70 2.04 7.64
CA ARG A 220 17.65 1.91 9.11
C ARG A 220 19.04 1.93 9.70
N LEU A 221 19.15 2.13 11.01
CA LEU A 221 20.40 1.84 11.73
C LEU A 221 20.54 0.35 12.01
N ASP A 222 21.78 -0.12 12.01
CA ASP A 222 22.12 -1.46 12.46
C ASP A 222 22.09 -1.49 14.00
N GLY A 223 21.05 -2.09 14.56
CA GLY A 223 20.85 -2.18 16.00
C GLY A 223 21.78 -3.11 16.76
N ARG A 224 22.67 -3.86 16.07
CA ARG A 224 23.52 -4.88 16.71
C ARG A 224 24.42 -4.35 17.82
N ARG A 225 24.80 -3.07 17.76
CA ARG A 225 25.65 -2.43 18.78
C ARG A 225 24.85 -1.74 19.88
N SER A 226 23.58 -1.49 19.66
CA SER A 226 22.74 -0.71 20.58
C SER A 226 22.48 -1.44 21.89
N LYS A 227 22.28 -2.75 21.85
CA LYS A 227 21.80 -3.58 22.97
C LYS A 227 20.43 -3.18 23.53
N CYS A 228 19.81 -2.10 23.04
CA CYS A 228 18.46 -1.72 23.45
C CYS A 228 17.43 -2.74 22.93
N GLY A 229 16.35 -2.93 23.67
CA GLY A 229 15.21 -3.71 23.22
C GLY A 229 14.54 -3.06 22.00
N PHE A 230 14.01 -3.85 21.09
CA PHE A 230 13.53 -3.37 19.79
C PHE A 230 12.22 -2.56 19.85
N PHE A 231 11.51 -2.58 20.97
CA PHE A 231 10.11 -2.15 20.99
C PHE A 231 9.88 -0.62 21.00
N ASP A 232 10.84 0.16 21.51
CA ASP A 232 10.64 1.62 21.68
C ASP A 232 11.65 2.50 20.92
N ASP A 233 12.70 1.93 20.36
CA ASP A 233 13.76 2.71 19.75
C ASP A 233 13.48 3.06 18.28
N LYS A 234 12.96 4.27 18.08
CA LYS A 234 12.65 4.81 16.75
C LYS A 234 13.86 4.87 15.82
N THR A 235 15.10 4.84 16.35
CA THR A 235 16.30 4.91 15.51
C THR A 235 16.52 3.65 14.66
N PHE A 236 15.96 2.50 15.06
CA PHE A 236 16.12 1.22 14.35
C PHE A 236 14.93 0.84 13.46
N PHE A 237 13.93 1.70 13.34
CA PHE A 237 12.82 1.46 12.42
C PHE A 237 13.27 1.52 10.97
N ASP A 238 12.56 0.80 10.10
CA ASP A 238 12.68 0.93 8.66
C ASP A 238 12.06 2.24 8.21
N TYR A 239 12.90 3.20 7.80
CA TYR A 239 12.48 4.49 7.27
C TYR A 239 12.48 4.48 5.75
N TRP A 240 11.42 4.98 5.16
CA TRP A 240 11.26 5.06 3.72
C TRP A 240 11.35 6.50 3.23
N PHE A 241 12.12 6.67 2.16
CA PHE A 241 12.42 7.97 1.56
C PHE A 241 12.16 7.94 0.08
N VAL A 242 11.81 9.09 -0.48
CA VAL A 242 11.83 9.33 -1.92
C VAL A 242 12.89 10.36 -2.27
N LEU A 243 13.75 10.01 -3.21
CA LEU A 243 14.70 10.91 -3.86
C LEU A 243 14.08 11.32 -5.19
N GLY A 244 13.66 12.57 -5.30
CA GLY A 244 13.11 13.14 -6.53
C GLY A 244 14.19 13.37 -7.59
N ALA A 245 13.78 13.52 -8.84
CA ALA A 245 14.68 13.83 -9.95
C ALA A 245 15.49 15.14 -9.74
N ASN A 246 15.00 16.05 -8.90
CA ASN A 246 15.64 17.29 -8.50
C ASN A 246 16.67 17.12 -7.36
N GLN A 247 17.06 15.90 -7.01
CA GLN A 247 17.98 15.54 -5.92
C GLN A 247 17.48 15.92 -4.51
N ARG A 248 16.19 16.21 -4.33
CA ARG A 248 15.60 16.42 -3.02
C ARG A 248 15.14 15.10 -2.43
N ILE A 249 15.52 14.87 -1.18
CA ILE A 249 15.08 13.72 -0.40
C ILE A 249 13.94 14.15 0.51
N ARG A 250 12.90 13.33 0.56
CA ARG A 250 11.78 13.48 1.47
C ARG A 250 11.56 12.18 2.22
N LEU A 251 11.44 12.25 3.52
CA LEU A 251 10.95 11.15 4.35
C LEU A 251 9.46 10.93 4.05
N LEU A 252 9.08 9.69 3.85
CA LEU A 252 7.67 9.28 3.77
C LEU A 252 7.15 8.91 5.15
N ASP A 253 7.65 7.84 5.72
CA ASP A 253 7.33 7.39 7.08
C ASP A 253 8.25 6.21 7.48
N SER A 254 7.97 5.62 8.66
CA SER A 254 8.62 4.42 9.18
C SER A 254 7.60 3.28 9.41
N GLN A 255 8.10 2.11 9.77
CA GLN A 255 7.28 0.93 10.09
C GLN A 255 6.31 0.55 8.97
N MET A 256 6.76 0.66 7.75
CA MET A 256 6.02 0.33 6.53
C MET A 256 6.80 -0.66 5.69
N THR A 257 6.09 -1.54 5.00
CA THR A 257 6.66 -2.45 4.01
C THR A 257 6.09 -2.12 2.63
N PRO A 258 6.91 -1.74 1.63
CA PRO A 258 6.40 -1.45 0.30
C PRO A 258 5.84 -2.70 -0.35
N MET A 259 4.60 -2.63 -0.78
CA MET A 259 3.94 -3.71 -1.50
C MET A 259 4.25 -3.65 -2.99
N ASP A 260 3.73 -2.62 -3.63
CA ASP A 260 3.93 -2.38 -5.06
C ASP A 260 3.50 -0.95 -5.44
N ALA A 261 3.84 -0.57 -6.66
CA ALA A 261 3.39 0.66 -7.28
C ALA A 261 2.61 0.37 -8.56
N ALA A 262 1.59 1.20 -8.83
CA ALA A 262 0.81 1.09 -10.05
C ALA A 262 0.16 2.43 -10.42
N ASP A 263 -0.11 2.64 -11.72
CA ASP A 263 -0.99 3.72 -12.19
C ASP A 263 -2.44 3.30 -11.94
N LEU A 264 -2.97 3.69 -10.79
CA LEU A 264 -4.25 3.20 -10.25
C LEU A 264 -5.48 3.77 -10.98
N ASP A 265 -5.33 4.90 -11.63
CA ASP A 265 -6.41 5.67 -12.26
C ASP A 265 -6.11 6.09 -13.71
N ASN A 266 -5.11 5.46 -14.33
CA ASN A 266 -4.66 5.71 -15.70
C ASN A 266 -4.28 7.18 -15.97
N THR A 267 -3.78 7.88 -14.95
CA THR A 267 -3.27 9.27 -15.08
C THR A 267 -1.86 9.34 -15.64
N GLY A 268 -1.19 8.20 -15.79
CA GLY A 268 0.20 8.11 -16.21
C GLY A 268 1.21 8.20 -15.06
N LYS A 269 0.74 8.29 -13.81
CA LYS A 269 1.55 8.37 -12.60
C LYS A 269 1.27 7.17 -11.70
N SER A 270 2.33 6.49 -11.28
CA SER A 270 2.20 5.40 -10.32
C SER A 270 2.00 5.94 -8.91
N ALA A 271 1.12 5.30 -8.15
CA ALA A 271 0.97 5.44 -6.71
C ALA A 271 1.57 4.24 -6.00
N TRP A 272 2.07 4.42 -4.78
CA TRP A 272 2.68 3.37 -3.97
C TRP A 272 1.74 2.92 -2.86
N VAL A 273 1.57 1.61 -2.72
CA VAL A 273 0.88 1.00 -1.58
C VAL A 273 1.92 0.36 -0.66
N PHE A 274 1.79 0.67 0.63
CA PHE A 274 2.58 0.08 1.70
C PHE A 274 1.66 -0.67 2.64
N HIS A 275 2.13 -1.78 3.17
CA HIS A 275 1.57 -2.41 4.35
C HIS A 275 2.18 -1.75 5.58
N THR A 276 1.35 -1.46 6.58
CA THR A 276 1.77 -0.88 7.86
C THR A 276 1.33 -1.78 8.99
N SER A 277 2.22 -2.01 9.94
CA SER A 277 1.90 -2.67 11.21
C SER A 277 2.40 -1.77 12.32
N ARG A 278 1.49 -1.16 13.05
CA ARG A 278 1.81 -0.16 14.09
C ARG A 278 1.43 -0.71 15.47
N GLY A 279 2.42 -1.34 16.11
CA GLY A 279 2.22 -2.01 17.37
C GLY A 279 1.47 -3.36 17.25
N GLU A 280 0.93 -3.84 18.36
CA GLU A 280 0.29 -5.15 18.44
C GLU A 280 -1.18 -5.14 18.00
N ASP A 281 -1.79 -3.93 17.88
CA ASP A 281 -3.24 -3.79 17.76
C ASP A 281 -3.74 -3.44 16.35
N TRP A 282 -2.85 -2.97 15.44
CA TRP A 282 -3.26 -2.35 14.18
C TRP A 282 -2.44 -2.81 12.99
N ASP A 283 -3.15 -3.22 11.94
CA ASP A 283 -2.61 -3.34 10.60
C ASP A 283 -3.29 -2.36 9.65
N GLY A 284 -2.65 -2.10 8.52
CA GLY A 284 -3.19 -1.16 7.56
C GLY A 284 -2.48 -1.15 6.22
N TYR A 285 -3.05 -0.35 5.33
CA TYR A 285 -2.44 0.03 4.07
C TYR A 285 -2.34 1.55 3.98
N GLU A 286 -1.22 2.00 3.47
CA GLU A 286 -0.99 3.40 3.13
C GLU A 286 -0.79 3.55 1.64
N LEU A 287 -1.50 4.49 1.07
CA LEU A 287 -1.43 4.84 -0.34
C LEU A 287 -0.79 6.22 -0.47
N PHE A 288 0.40 6.27 -1.09
CA PHE A 288 1.05 7.52 -1.49
C PHE A 288 0.84 7.77 -2.98
N TYR A 289 0.31 8.93 -3.33
CA TYR A 289 -0.03 9.31 -4.70
C TYR A 289 0.30 10.78 -4.98
N ASP A 290 0.06 11.25 -6.22
CA ASP A 290 0.38 12.60 -6.66
C ASP A 290 1.84 12.98 -6.35
N ASP A 291 2.77 12.18 -6.89
CA ASP A 291 4.23 12.30 -6.65
C ASP A 291 4.57 12.30 -5.14
N PHE A 292 3.93 11.43 -4.38
CA PHE A 292 3.99 11.29 -2.92
C PHE A 292 3.56 12.54 -2.13
N SER A 293 2.92 13.53 -2.78
CA SER A 293 2.44 14.73 -2.08
C SER A 293 1.20 14.47 -1.25
N LYS A 294 0.44 13.43 -1.61
CA LYS A 294 -0.80 13.03 -0.94
C LYS A 294 -0.69 11.61 -0.38
N ARG A 295 -1.44 11.37 0.68
CA ARG A 295 -1.49 10.10 1.40
C ARG A 295 -2.91 9.78 1.83
N ALA A 296 -3.30 8.51 1.71
CA ALA A 296 -4.51 7.95 2.30
C ALA A 296 -4.12 6.74 3.16
N THR A 297 -4.80 6.56 4.31
CA THR A 297 -4.50 5.49 5.26
C THR A 297 -5.76 4.71 5.56
N PHE A 298 -5.75 3.40 5.28
CA PHE A 298 -6.78 2.45 5.66
C PHE A 298 -6.24 1.54 6.75
N GLN A 299 -6.96 1.41 7.86
CA GLN A 299 -6.52 0.63 9.02
C GLN A 299 -7.65 -0.24 9.54
N TRP A 300 -7.28 -1.39 10.11
CA TRP A 300 -8.17 -2.25 10.87
C TRP A 300 -7.49 -2.71 12.17
N ALA A 301 -8.28 -2.99 13.18
CA ALA A 301 -7.78 -3.51 14.46
C ALA A 301 -7.73 -5.04 14.42
N TYR A 302 -6.91 -5.63 15.30
CA TYR A 302 -6.93 -7.07 15.57
C TYR A 302 -7.81 -7.42 16.79
N HIS A 303 -7.98 -6.47 17.70
CA HIS A 303 -8.66 -6.67 18.98
C HIS A 303 -9.80 -5.66 19.19
#